data_4fa747e26844222cf175e6d77f429bcc
#
_entry.id   4fa747e26844222cf175e6d77f429bcc
#
_cell.length_a   1.000
_cell.length_b   1.000
_cell.length_c   1.000
_cell.angle_alpha   90.00
_cell.angle_beta   90.00
_cell.angle_gamma   90.00
#
_symmetry.space_group_name_H-M   'P 1'
#
loop_
_entity.id
_entity.type
_entity.pdbx_description
1 polymer ?
#
loop_
_entity_poly.entity_id
_entity_poly.type
_entity_poly.pdbx_seq_one_letter_code
_entity_poly.pdbx_strand_id
1 'polypeptide(L)'
;IDIHGNIKAMQYDFKKKRQDEVLIRSYFQPDDHNNPTFLVLPDERIMIFYSRHTDEPCFYYRISRIPGDITTLGEEKVIKTKDNTTYPSPFILSDDPEHIYLCWRGIGWHPTIAKLSLPDQNDQVAVEWGPYQIVQSTGARPYAKYMSNGKDKIYFAYTTGHPDNENPNFLYFNYIDIHSLQLKDVKGNTLSTIADGTFKVNKTDDYARQYPSTLIDNPSARDWVWQVASDENDNPVIAMVRISSDKNSHDYYYAKWNGHEWKKTFLANAGGHFHQTPNSEKCYSAGMTIDPANTNHVYCSLPVEGKQGKVYEIVKFILNEVGEVVSTEAVTQDSQQNNVRPYIVPNSKNTPLRLTWMYGNYYDWIVSSRYPQGYCP
;
A
#
# COMPACT_ATOMS: atom_id res chain seq x y z
N ILE A 1 -14.14 -5.17 0.34
CA ILE A 1 -15.43 -4.65 -0.13
C ILE A 1 -16.07 -5.67 -1.06
N ASP A 2 -17.39 -5.84 -1.02
CA ASP A 2 -18.11 -6.78 -1.88
C ASP A 2 -18.75 -6.08 -3.10
N ILE A 3 -19.37 -6.88 -3.97
CA ILE A 3 -20.01 -6.41 -5.22
C ILE A 3 -21.17 -5.42 -5.00
N HIS A 4 -21.74 -5.35 -3.81
CA HIS A 4 -22.78 -4.40 -3.44
C HIS A 4 -22.21 -3.13 -2.79
N GLY A 5 -20.89 -3.02 -2.68
CA GLY A 5 -20.22 -1.93 -1.99
C GLY A 5 -20.30 -2.02 -0.47
N ASN A 6 -20.55 -3.19 0.09
CA ASN A 6 -20.49 -3.36 1.53
C ASN A 6 -19.04 -3.44 1.99
N ILE A 7 -18.70 -2.63 2.98
CA ILE A 7 -17.40 -2.71 3.65
C ILE A 7 -17.55 -3.65 4.83
N LYS A 8 -16.75 -4.70 4.85
CA LYS A 8 -16.73 -5.71 5.91
C LYS A 8 -15.32 -5.85 6.48
N ALA A 9 -15.24 -6.24 7.74
CA ALA A 9 -14.02 -6.67 8.40
C ALA A 9 -14.22 -8.05 9.02
N MET A 10 -13.13 -8.78 9.17
CA MET A 10 -13.09 -10.07 9.80
C MET A 10 -12.05 -10.08 10.91
N GLN A 11 -12.36 -10.66 12.04
CA GLN A 11 -11.47 -10.88 13.17
C GLN A 11 -11.39 -12.36 13.46
N TYR A 12 -10.19 -12.86 13.75
CA TYR A 12 -9.97 -14.19 14.24
C TYR A 12 -9.32 -14.16 15.63
N ASP A 13 -10.03 -14.69 16.64
CA ASP A 13 -9.51 -14.84 18.00
C ASP A 13 -8.84 -16.21 18.14
N PHE A 14 -7.52 -16.24 18.21
CA PHE A 14 -6.74 -17.49 18.32
C PHE A 14 -6.99 -18.24 19.63
N LYS A 15 -7.31 -17.54 20.72
CA LYS A 15 -7.56 -18.17 22.02
C LYS A 15 -8.92 -18.88 22.02
N LYS A 16 -9.92 -18.23 21.48
CA LYS A 16 -11.30 -18.75 21.37
C LYS A 16 -11.52 -19.60 20.12
N LYS A 17 -10.55 -19.61 19.19
CA LYS A 17 -10.69 -20.23 17.85
C LYS A 17 -11.98 -19.80 17.14
N ARG A 18 -12.32 -18.52 17.26
CA ARG A 18 -13.55 -17.93 16.73
C ARG A 18 -13.24 -16.88 15.66
N GLN A 19 -13.99 -16.95 14.58
CA GLN A 19 -14.01 -15.94 13.55
C GLN A 19 -15.31 -15.14 13.66
N ASP A 20 -15.17 -13.82 13.63
CA ASP A 20 -16.28 -12.88 13.59
C ASP A 20 -16.20 -12.03 12.33
N GLU A 21 -17.30 -11.87 11.61
CA GLU A 21 -17.44 -10.93 10.50
C GLU A 21 -18.30 -9.75 10.94
N VAL A 22 -17.86 -8.54 10.61
CA VAL A 22 -18.56 -7.31 10.96
C VAL A 22 -18.84 -6.51 9.70
N LEU A 23 -20.09 -6.10 9.50
CA LEU A 23 -20.47 -5.11 8.49
C LEU A 23 -20.11 -3.71 9.01
N ILE A 24 -19.13 -3.06 8.40
CA ILE A 24 -18.72 -1.72 8.76
C ILE A 24 -19.70 -0.69 8.17
N ARG A 25 -19.96 -0.81 6.87
CA ARG A 25 -20.90 0.05 6.15
C ARG A 25 -21.57 -0.71 5.02
N SER A 26 -22.90 -0.61 4.90
CA SER A 26 -23.66 -1.22 3.82
C SER A 26 -23.82 -0.27 2.63
N TYR A 27 -23.83 -0.82 1.42
CA TYR A 27 -24.11 -0.11 0.16
C TYR A 27 -23.35 1.20 0.01
N PHE A 28 -22.06 1.16 0.38
CA PHE A 28 -21.25 2.36 0.41
C PHE A 28 -20.86 2.81 -1.02
N GLN A 29 -20.10 1.97 -1.72
CA GLN A 29 -19.74 2.15 -3.14
C GLN A 29 -19.04 0.88 -3.63
N PRO A 30 -19.50 0.21 -4.68
CA PRO A 30 -18.82 -0.96 -5.22
C PRO A 30 -17.60 -0.56 -6.08
N ASP A 31 -16.51 -0.18 -5.40
CA ASP A 31 -15.27 0.29 -5.99
C ASP A 31 -14.09 -0.21 -5.17
N ASP A 32 -13.10 -0.83 -5.80
CA ASP A 32 -11.95 -1.44 -5.13
C ASP A 32 -10.96 -0.42 -4.54
N HIS A 33 -11.14 0.88 -4.81
CA HIS A 33 -10.39 1.95 -4.14
C HIS A 33 -10.86 2.22 -2.70
N ASN A 34 -11.99 1.66 -2.29
CA ASN A 34 -12.64 1.96 -1.00
C ASN A 34 -12.25 0.99 0.12
N ASN A 35 -11.16 0.24 -0.04
CA ASN A 35 -10.70 -0.70 0.97
C ASN A 35 -10.38 0.02 2.29
N PRO A 36 -10.90 -0.49 3.43
CA PRO A 36 -10.65 0.09 4.73
C PRO A 36 -9.22 -0.17 5.20
N THR A 37 -8.74 0.68 6.09
CA THR A 37 -7.45 0.53 6.77
C THR A 37 -7.65 0.55 8.28
N PHE A 38 -6.91 -0.31 8.98
CA PHE A 38 -6.92 -0.43 10.43
C PHE A 38 -5.80 0.38 11.06
N LEU A 39 -6.09 0.95 12.23
CA LEU A 39 -5.12 1.54 13.14
C LEU A 39 -5.42 1.03 14.56
N VAL A 40 -4.41 0.50 15.23
CA VAL A 40 -4.51 0.18 16.66
C VAL A 40 -4.13 1.44 17.45
N LEU A 41 -5.04 1.91 18.28
CA LEU A 41 -4.85 3.07 19.14
C LEU A 41 -3.97 2.72 20.36
N PRO A 42 -3.41 3.70 21.08
CA PRO A 42 -2.60 3.45 22.28
C PRO A 42 -3.34 2.70 23.40
N ASP A 43 -4.66 2.81 23.45
CA ASP A 43 -5.54 2.07 24.38
C ASP A 43 -5.99 0.71 23.83
N GLU A 44 -5.33 0.21 22.76
CA GLU A 44 -5.60 -1.04 22.07
C GLU A 44 -6.98 -1.12 21.37
N ARG A 45 -7.77 -0.04 21.36
CA ARG A 45 -8.98 0.01 20.53
C ARG A 45 -8.60 0.05 19.07
N ILE A 46 -9.48 -0.48 18.22
CA ILE A 46 -9.26 -0.56 16.78
C ILE A 46 -10.05 0.54 16.08
N MET A 47 -9.35 1.43 15.41
CA MET A 47 -9.92 2.45 14.54
C MET A 47 -9.86 1.99 13.09
N ILE A 48 -10.96 2.13 12.36
CA ILE A 48 -11.07 1.71 10.95
C ILE A 48 -11.42 2.93 10.12
N PHE A 49 -10.51 3.28 9.18
CA PHE A 49 -10.72 4.37 8.22
C PHE A 49 -11.22 3.82 6.88
N TYR A 50 -12.13 4.53 6.23
CA TYR A 50 -12.58 4.24 4.87
C TYR A 50 -13.10 5.51 4.19
N SER A 51 -13.15 5.51 2.86
CA SER A 51 -13.59 6.66 2.06
C SER A 51 -14.26 6.17 0.78
N ARG A 52 -15.02 7.05 0.15
CA ARG A 52 -15.50 6.85 -1.22
C ARG A 52 -14.44 7.28 -2.21
N HIS A 53 -14.52 6.77 -3.43
CA HIS A 53 -13.68 7.18 -4.52
C HIS A 53 -14.42 8.23 -5.37
N THR A 54 -13.81 9.39 -5.58
CA THR A 54 -14.19 10.45 -6.50
C THR A 54 -15.37 11.37 -6.14
N ASP A 55 -16.21 11.06 -5.19
CA ASP A 55 -17.46 11.80 -5.00
C ASP A 55 -17.64 12.49 -3.63
N GLU A 56 -16.87 12.12 -2.61
CA GLU A 56 -16.98 12.73 -1.28
C GLU A 56 -15.61 13.11 -0.70
N PRO A 57 -15.37 14.39 -0.37
CA PRO A 57 -14.10 14.84 0.19
C PRO A 57 -14.05 14.61 1.72
N CYS A 58 -14.12 13.37 2.16
CA CYS A 58 -14.06 13.01 3.57
C CYS A 58 -13.55 11.59 3.79
N PHE A 59 -13.03 11.34 4.99
CA PHE A 59 -12.87 10.00 5.54
C PHE A 59 -13.98 9.73 6.52
N TYR A 60 -14.50 8.52 6.47
CA TYR A 60 -15.32 7.93 7.52
C TYR A 60 -14.44 7.08 8.43
N TYR A 61 -14.80 6.98 9.70
CA TYR A 61 -14.15 6.06 10.62
C TYR A 61 -15.08 5.56 11.71
N ARG A 62 -14.75 4.41 12.25
CA ARG A 62 -15.40 3.82 13.43
C ARG A 62 -14.31 3.30 14.37
N ILE A 63 -14.58 3.33 15.67
CA ILE A 63 -13.64 2.88 16.71
C ILE A 63 -14.32 1.78 17.53
N SER A 64 -13.60 0.69 17.84
CA SER A 64 -14.12 -0.34 18.73
C SER A 64 -14.25 0.21 20.15
N ARG A 65 -15.33 -0.18 20.85
CA ARG A 65 -15.56 0.22 22.26
C ARG A 65 -14.69 -0.58 23.22
N ILE A 66 -14.37 -1.82 22.84
CA ILE A 66 -13.53 -2.74 23.61
C ILE A 66 -12.20 -2.90 22.88
N PRO A 67 -11.05 -2.83 23.60
CA PRO A 67 -9.75 -3.11 23.01
C PRO A 67 -9.71 -4.44 22.28
N GLY A 68 -9.13 -4.45 21.08
CA GLY A 68 -8.93 -5.64 20.26
C GLY A 68 -10.23 -6.32 19.76
N ASP A 69 -11.41 -5.70 19.85
CA ASP A 69 -12.68 -6.33 19.46
C ASP A 69 -13.49 -5.50 18.46
N ILE A 70 -13.37 -5.84 17.17
CA ILE A 70 -14.10 -5.14 16.09
C ILE A 70 -15.62 -5.41 16.12
N THR A 71 -16.11 -6.38 16.87
CA THR A 71 -17.54 -6.61 17.00
C THR A 71 -18.26 -5.52 17.78
N THR A 72 -17.48 -4.66 18.47
CA THR A 72 -17.94 -3.57 19.33
C THR A 72 -17.79 -2.18 18.69
N LEU A 73 -17.68 -2.07 17.37
CA LEU A 73 -17.55 -0.80 16.68
C LEU A 73 -18.63 0.21 17.08
N GLY A 74 -18.17 1.40 17.47
CA GLY A 74 -19.03 2.54 17.80
C GLY A 74 -19.73 3.15 16.59
N GLU A 75 -20.29 4.34 16.79
CA GLU A 75 -20.92 5.10 15.70
C GLU A 75 -19.91 5.55 14.66
N GLU A 76 -20.40 5.71 13.42
CA GLU A 76 -19.61 6.28 12.33
C GLU A 76 -19.36 7.76 12.56
N LYS A 77 -18.11 8.17 12.37
CA LYS A 77 -17.63 9.55 12.45
C LYS A 77 -17.03 9.98 11.12
N VAL A 78 -16.83 11.28 10.93
CA VAL A 78 -16.37 11.86 9.67
C VAL A 78 -15.24 12.86 9.91
N ILE A 79 -14.18 12.74 9.11
CA ILE A 79 -13.14 13.76 8.95
C ILE A 79 -13.35 14.42 7.60
N LYS A 80 -13.79 15.68 7.59
CA LYS A 80 -13.95 16.43 6.34
C LYS A 80 -12.60 16.88 5.80
N THR A 81 -12.42 16.74 4.50
CA THR A 81 -11.27 17.26 3.75
C THR A 81 -11.74 18.28 2.71
N LYS A 82 -10.82 18.89 1.98
CA LYS A 82 -11.16 19.85 0.92
C LYS A 82 -11.07 19.23 -0.49
N ASP A 83 -10.58 17.99 -0.56
CA ASP A 83 -10.24 17.34 -1.83
C ASP A 83 -10.39 15.83 -1.70
N ASN A 84 -10.05 15.10 -2.74
CA ASN A 84 -10.19 13.65 -2.84
C ASN A 84 -9.57 12.89 -1.66
N THR A 85 -10.14 11.72 -1.38
CA THR A 85 -9.72 10.86 -0.26
C THR A 85 -9.76 9.40 -0.69
N THR A 86 -8.60 8.82 -1.01
CA THR A 86 -8.46 7.38 -1.25
C THR A 86 -7.19 6.84 -0.61
N TYR A 87 -7.19 5.56 -0.28
CA TYR A 87 -6.04 4.84 0.28
C TYR A 87 -5.51 5.43 1.60
N PRO A 88 -6.34 5.53 2.65
CA PRO A 88 -5.88 6.02 3.95
C PRO A 88 -4.74 5.14 4.49
N SER A 89 -3.68 5.78 4.96
CA SER A 89 -2.51 5.12 5.56
C SER A 89 -2.19 5.85 6.87
N PRO A 90 -2.82 5.46 8.00
CA PRO A 90 -2.64 6.09 9.30
C PRO A 90 -1.44 5.49 10.04
N PHE A 91 -0.72 6.34 10.79
CA PHE A 91 0.41 5.97 11.64
C PHE A 91 0.36 6.69 12.98
N ILE A 92 0.71 5.98 14.05
CA ILE A 92 1.08 6.55 15.35
C ILE A 92 2.55 6.19 15.55
N LEU A 93 3.39 7.17 15.89
CA LEU A 93 4.82 6.99 16.03
C LEU A 93 5.24 7.24 17.50
N SER A 94 6.22 6.49 17.99
CA SER A 94 6.60 6.54 19.42
C SER A 94 7.15 7.89 19.87
N ASP A 95 7.71 8.68 18.97
CA ASP A 95 8.23 10.01 19.27
C ASP A 95 7.14 11.11 19.26
N ASP A 96 5.92 10.76 18.81
CA ASP A 96 4.73 11.60 18.87
C ASP A 96 3.46 10.74 19.08
N PRO A 97 3.33 10.07 20.26
CA PRO A 97 2.28 9.09 20.50
C PRO A 97 0.88 9.70 20.69
N GLU A 98 0.79 11.02 20.82
CA GLU A 98 -0.46 11.77 21.03
C GLU A 98 -1.19 12.08 19.71
N HIS A 99 -0.60 11.71 18.55
CA HIS A 99 -1.14 12.11 17.26
C HIS A 99 -1.19 10.94 16.27
N ILE A 100 -2.12 11.07 15.30
CA ILE A 100 -2.24 10.20 14.14
C ILE A 100 -1.74 10.96 12.90
N TYR A 101 -0.73 10.45 12.23
CA TYR A 101 -0.31 10.92 10.91
C TYR A 101 -1.08 10.14 9.86
N LEU A 102 -1.96 10.83 9.13
CA LEU A 102 -2.76 10.22 8.06
C LEU A 102 -2.18 10.63 6.71
N CYS A 103 -1.67 9.65 5.98
CA CYS A 103 -1.24 9.81 4.59
C CYS A 103 -2.29 9.21 3.64
N TRP A 104 -2.50 9.82 2.47
CA TRP A 104 -3.47 9.33 1.49
C TRP A 104 -3.22 9.88 0.08
N ARG A 105 -3.95 9.41 -0.90
CA ARG A 105 -4.05 10.03 -2.23
C ARG A 105 -5.15 11.07 -2.18
N GLY A 106 -4.76 12.34 -2.09
CA GLY A 106 -5.63 13.46 -1.71
C GLY A 106 -5.60 14.62 -2.69
N ILE A 107 -5.05 15.76 -2.27
CA ILE A 107 -5.08 17.03 -3.00
C ILE A 107 -4.63 16.84 -4.46
N GLY A 108 -5.56 17.10 -5.41
CA GLY A 108 -5.29 16.90 -6.84
C GLY A 108 -4.92 15.46 -7.21
N TRP A 109 -5.34 14.45 -6.44
CA TRP A 109 -4.96 13.04 -6.59
C TRP A 109 -3.48 12.75 -6.35
N HIS A 110 -2.82 13.53 -5.52
CA HIS A 110 -1.40 13.37 -5.18
C HIS A 110 -1.20 12.92 -3.72
N PRO A 111 -0.02 12.41 -3.37
CA PRO A 111 0.35 12.13 -2.00
C PRO A 111 0.09 13.33 -1.08
N THR A 112 -0.68 13.11 -0.05
CA THR A 112 -1.17 14.14 0.90
C THR A 112 -1.02 13.62 2.32
N ILE A 113 -0.80 14.51 3.27
CA ILE A 113 -0.67 14.19 4.70
C ILE A 113 -1.43 15.19 5.56
N ALA A 114 -1.97 14.70 6.67
CA ALA A 114 -2.44 15.51 7.79
C ALA A 114 -2.00 14.89 9.11
N LYS A 115 -1.88 15.72 10.14
CA LYS A 115 -1.72 15.32 11.54
C LYS A 115 -3.04 15.51 12.26
N LEU A 116 -3.52 14.46 12.92
CA LEU A 116 -4.78 14.42 13.64
C LEU A 116 -4.52 14.23 15.13
N SER A 117 -5.41 14.74 15.97
CA SER A 117 -5.43 14.36 17.39
C SER A 117 -5.75 12.87 17.56
N LEU A 118 -5.42 12.29 18.71
CA LEU A 118 -6.08 11.06 19.13
C LEU A 118 -7.58 11.30 19.35
N PRO A 119 -8.42 10.23 19.31
CA PRO A 119 -9.84 10.37 19.64
C PRO A 119 -10.06 10.90 21.05
N ASP A 120 -10.95 11.88 21.18
CA ASP A 120 -11.41 12.39 22.48
C ASP A 120 -12.40 11.41 23.15
N GLN A 121 -12.96 11.81 24.31
CA GLN A 121 -13.96 11.04 25.06
C GLN A 121 -15.26 10.73 24.27
N ASN A 122 -15.50 11.42 23.17
CA ASN A 122 -16.64 11.22 22.27
C ASN A 122 -16.22 10.53 20.96
N ASP A 123 -15.02 9.96 20.91
CA ASP A 123 -14.41 9.36 19.72
C ASP A 123 -14.26 10.35 18.55
N GLN A 124 -14.15 11.67 18.81
CA GLN A 124 -13.89 12.67 17.78
C GLN A 124 -12.39 12.89 17.61
N VAL A 125 -11.95 13.05 16.38
CA VAL A 125 -10.60 13.47 16.02
C VAL A 125 -10.62 14.83 15.36
N ALA A 126 -9.61 15.65 15.63
CA ALA A 126 -9.41 16.95 15.01
C ALA A 126 -8.24 16.95 14.06
N VAL A 127 -8.32 17.70 12.96
CA VAL A 127 -7.16 17.98 12.10
C VAL A 127 -6.39 19.13 12.73
N GLU A 128 -5.16 18.86 13.18
CA GLU A 128 -4.32 19.83 13.87
C GLU A 128 -3.28 20.48 12.96
N TRP A 129 -2.87 19.74 11.90
CA TRP A 129 -1.93 20.23 10.90
C TRP A 129 -2.26 19.65 9.52
N GLY A 130 -2.18 20.49 8.49
CA GLY A 130 -2.55 20.09 7.12
C GLY A 130 -4.07 20.23 6.83
N PRO A 131 -4.62 19.54 5.82
CA PRO A 131 -3.89 18.65 4.90
C PRO A 131 -2.93 19.41 3.96
N TYR A 132 -1.79 18.80 3.65
CA TYR A 132 -0.80 19.31 2.72
C TYR A 132 -0.46 18.28 1.65
N GLN A 133 -0.34 18.74 0.41
CA GLN A 133 0.18 17.94 -0.69
C GLN A 133 1.71 17.78 -0.51
N ILE A 134 2.19 16.53 -0.43
CA ILE A 134 3.61 16.24 -0.19
C ILE A 134 4.40 16.30 -1.49
N VAL A 135 3.90 15.61 -2.51
CA VAL A 135 4.55 15.43 -3.82
C VAL A 135 3.54 15.72 -4.92
N GLN A 136 4.00 16.40 -5.97
CA GLN A 136 3.22 16.64 -7.18
C GLN A 136 4.01 16.20 -8.42
N SER A 137 3.36 15.46 -9.32
CA SER A 137 3.88 15.17 -10.64
C SER A 137 3.23 16.06 -11.68
N THR A 138 4.04 16.63 -12.58
CA THR A 138 3.52 17.49 -13.64
C THR A 138 2.82 16.64 -14.70
N GLY A 139 1.50 16.86 -14.87
CA GLY A 139 0.68 16.18 -15.85
C GLY A 139 0.36 14.72 -15.56
N ALA A 140 0.74 14.22 -14.38
CA ALA A 140 0.47 12.85 -13.95
C ALA A 140 -0.03 12.81 -12.51
N ARG A 141 -0.46 11.64 -12.02
CA ARG A 141 -1.01 11.42 -10.68
C ARG A 141 -0.20 10.35 -9.97
N PRO A 142 0.78 10.71 -9.12
CA PRO A 142 1.60 9.75 -8.38
C PRO A 142 0.76 8.80 -7.53
N TYR A 143 1.15 7.53 -7.55
CA TYR A 143 0.62 6.53 -6.63
C TYR A 143 1.70 6.20 -5.61
N ALA A 144 1.35 6.23 -4.34
CA ALA A 144 2.27 5.99 -3.24
C ALA A 144 1.87 4.80 -2.37
N LYS A 145 2.88 4.12 -1.83
CA LYS A 145 2.76 3.18 -0.72
C LYS A 145 3.57 3.71 0.45
N TYR A 146 3.01 3.58 1.63
CA TYR A 146 3.57 4.14 2.86
C TYR A 146 3.88 3.05 3.88
N MET A 147 4.88 3.31 4.72
CA MET A 147 5.15 2.57 5.96
C MET A 147 5.83 3.52 6.96
N SER A 148 5.90 3.15 8.23
CA SER A 148 6.67 3.90 9.22
C SER A 148 7.71 2.99 9.89
N ASN A 149 8.79 3.58 10.41
CA ASN A 149 9.70 2.85 11.30
C ASN A 149 9.14 2.68 12.73
N GLY A 150 7.91 3.14 12.96
CA GLY A 150 7.25 3.12 14.27
C GLY A 150 7.78 4.16 15.24
N LYS A 151 8.77 4.97 14.85
CA LYS A 151 9.43 5.94 15.73
C LYS A 151 9.25 7.38 15.27
N ASP A 152 9.94 7.79 14.25
CA ASP A 152 10.10 9.20 13.86
C ASP A 152 10.01 9.46 12.36
N LYS A 153 9.85 8.40 11.52
CA LYS A 153 9.82 8.52 10.06
C LYS A 153 8.64 7.82 9.43
N ILE A 154 8.08 8.46 8.42
CA ILE A 154 7.12 7.86 7.50
C ILE A 154 7.78 7.75 6.14
N TYR A 155 8.08 6.52 5.71
CA TYR A 155 8.64 6.21 4.40
C TYR A 155 7.55 6.10 3.35
N PHE A 156 7.85 6.52 2.13
CA PHE A 156 6.98 6.21 1.01
C PHE A 156 7.76 6.09 -0.29
N ALA A 157 7.37 5.12 -1.09
CA ALA A 157 7.77 5.02 -2.47
C ALA A 157 6.58 5.33 -3.36
N TYR A 158 6.83 6.01 -4.48
CA TYR A 158 5.79 6.47 -5.37
C TYR A 158 6.26 6.52 -6.82
N THR A 159 5.30 6.46 -7.73
CA THR A 159 5.55 6.50 -9.17
C THR A 159 5.26 7.88 -9.75
N THR A 160 5.73 8.15 -10.97
CA THR A 160 5.34 9.37 -11.69
C THR A 160 3.83 9.46 -11.84
N GLY A 161 3.18 8.32 -12.15
CA GLY A 161 1.73 8.20 -12.27
C GLY A 161 1.27 6.74 -12.35
N HIS A 162 0.05 6.51 -12.85
CA HIS A 162 -0.48 5.16 -13.03
C HIS A 162 0.20 4.47 -14.23
N PRO A 163 0.66 3.20 -14.09
CA PRO A 163 1.43 2.54 -15.14
C PRO A 163 0.64 2.27 -16.41
N ASP A 164 -0.69 2.21 -16.37
CA ASP A 164 -1.50 2.11 -17.58
C ASP A 164 -1.49 3.39 -18.43
N ASN A 165 -1.25 4.54 -17.83
CA ASN A 165 -1.27 5.84 -18.48
C ASN A 165 0.14 6.40 -18.74
N GLU A 166 1.12 6.01 -17.92
CA GLU A 166 2.46 6.55 -17.94
C GLU A 166 3.47 5.57 -18.56
N ASN A 167 4.21 6.05 -19.59
CA ASN A 167 5.30 5.32 -20.24
C ASN A 167 6.35 6.30 -20.76
N PRO A 168 7.55 6.38 -20.18
CA PRO A 168 8.03 5.64 -19.01
C PRO A 168 7.33 6.07 -17.71
N ASN A 169 7.34 5.17 -16.71
CA ASN A 169 6.85 5.43 -15.35
C ASN A 169 7.98 5.15 -14.37
N PHE A 170 8.48 6.19 -13.72
CA PHE A 170 9.63 6.11 -12.82
C PHE A 170 9.18 5.79 -11.40
N LEU A 171 10.11 5.28 -10.59
CA LEU A 171 9.90 4.97 -9.19
C LEU A 171 10.81 5.81 -8.31
N TYR A 172 10.23 6.43 -7.29
CA TYR A 172 10.88 7.35 -6.36
C TYR A 172 10.70 6.90 -4.92
N PHE A 173 11.59 7.38 -4.04
CA PHE A 173 11.52 7.20 -2.60
C PHE A 173 11.82 8.50 -1.87
N ASN A 174 11.03 8.77 -0.82
CA ASN A 174 11.29 9.80 0.16
C ASN A 174 10.82 9.34 1.55
N TYR A 175 11.17 10.11 2.57
CA TYR A 175 10.56 9.98 3.88
C TYR A 175 10.20 11.33 4.47
N ILE A 176 9.23 11.29 5.38
CA ILE A 176 8.80 12.42 6.20
C ILE A 176 9.43 12.23 7.56
N ASP A 177 10.16 13.25 8.01
CA ASP A 177 10.69 13.38 9.36
C ASP A 177 9.62 14.11 10.19
N ILE A 178 9.06 13.45 11.22
CA ILE A 178 7.94 14.02 11.99
C ILE A 178 8.35 15.13 12.94
N HIS A 179 9.62 15.20 13.34
CA HIS A 179 10.11 16.27 14.24
C HIS A 179 10.21 17.61 13.52
N SER A 180 10.70 17.58 12.28
CA SER A 180 10.88 18.78 11.45
C SER A 180 9.72 19.04 10.49
N LEU A 181 8.83 18.07 10.27
CA LEU A 181 7.78 18.09 9.25
C LEU A 181 8.32 18.39 7.87
N GLN A 182 9.48 17.81 7.56
CA GLN A 182 10.19 17.97 6.31
C GLN A 182 10.17 16.69 5.48
N LEU A 183 10.13 16.89 4.17
CA LEU A 183 10.37 15.84 3.19
C LEU A 183 11.87 15.70 2.99
N LYS A 184 12.37 14.46 3.08
CA LYS A 184 13.78 14.14 2.94
C LYS A 184 14.02 13.04 1.90
N ASP A 185 15.19 13.07 1.26
CA ASP A 185 15.67 11.97 0.44
C ASP A 185 16.25 10.84 1.30
N VAL A 186 16.60 9.72 0.67
CA VAL A 186 17.13 8.55 1.38
C VAL A 186 18.44 8.82 2.14
N LYS A 187 19.19 9.87 1.78
CA LYS A 187 20.42 10.29 2.47
C LYS A 187 20.18 11.28 3.62
N GLY A 188 18.92 11.69 3.84
CA GLY A 188 18.56 12.64 4.89
C GLY A 188 18.64 14.11 4.47
N ASN A 189 18.89 14.42 3.20
CA ASN A 189 18.84 15.79 2.72
C ASN A 189 17.41 16.30 2.67
N THR A 190 17.18 17.51 3.18
CA THR A 190 15.89 18.16 3.12
C THR A 190 15.57 18.61 1.70
N LEU A 191 14.39 18.20 1.19
CA LEU A 191 13.88 18.56 -0.12
C LEU A 191 12.87 19.70 -0.05
N SER A 192 12.00 19.67 0.99
CA SER A 192 11.03 20.73 1.25
C SER A 192 10.56 20.68 2.71
N THR A 193 10.07 21.81 3.22
CA THR A 193 9.20 21.85 4.40
C THR A 193 7.78 21.67 3.91
N ILE A 194 7.06 20.66 4.41
CA ILE A 194 5.78 20.21 3.83
C ILE A 194 4.73 21.32 3.82
N ALA A 195 4.64 22.12 4.89
CA ALA A 195 3.69 23.21 4.98
C ALA A 195 3.99 24.38 4.03
N ASP A 196 5.26 24.57 3.65
CA ASP A 196 5.72 25.72 2.89
C ASP A 196 5.71 25.48 1.36
N GLY A 197 5.65 24.24 0.92
CA GLY A 197 5.64 23.95 -0.50
C GLY A 197 5.68 22.48 -0.86
N THR A 198 5.06 22.20 -1.99
CA THR A 198 4.99 20.86 -2.58
C THR A 198 6.27 20.53 -3.34
N PHE A 199 6.82 19.37 -3.09
CA PHE A 199 7.92 18.82 -3.86
C PHE A 199 7.43 18.34 -5.23
N LYS A 200 8.08 18.78 -6.31
CA LYS A 200 7.65 18.47 -7.69
C LYS A 200 8.55 17.44 -8.32
N VAL A 201 7.94 16.41 -8.88
CA VAL A 201 8.61 15.39 -9.69
C VAL A 201 8.16 15.49 -11.16
N ASN A 202 9.06 15.15 -12.07
CA ASN A 202 8.74 15.01 -13.47
C ASN A 202 9.62 13.92 -14.12
N LYS A 203 9.28 13.50 -15.33
CA LYS A 203 9.99 12.46 -16.08
C LYS A 203 11.24 12.96 -16.79
N THR A 204 11.62 14.23 -16.64
CA THR A 204 12.76 14.77 -17.36
C THR A 204 14.06 14.34 -16.71
N ASP A 205 15.12 14.21 -17.53
CA ASP A 205 16.46 13.90 -17.05
C ASP A 205 16.99 14.91 -16.02
N ASP A 206 16.50 16.16 -16.07
CA ASP A 206 16.90 17.20 -15.13
C ASP A 206 16.52 16.87 -13.69
N TYR A 207 15.36 16.23 -13.48
CA TYR A 207 14.93 15.80 -12.15
C TYR A 207 15.84 14.71 -11.57
N ALA A 208 16.13 13.67 -12.35
CA ALA A 208 17.02 12.59 -11.94
C ALA A 208 18.44 13.08 -11.65
N ARG A 209 18.91 14.12 -12.37
CA ARG A 209 20.20 14.77 -12.12
C ARG A 209 20.20 15.63 -10.86
N GLN A 210 19.10 16.32 -10.58
CA GLN A 210 18.98 17.21 -9.43
C GLN A 210 18.81 16.44 -8.11
N TYR A 211 18.08 15.33 -8.11
CA TYR A 211 17.74 14.56 -6.92
C TYR A 211 18.00 13.06 -7.09
N PRO A 212 19.26 12.65 -7.37
CA PRO A 212 19.55 11.25 -7.70
C PRO A 212 19.24 10.26 -6.55
N SER A 213 19.28 10.71 -5.30
CA SER A 213 18.97 9.87 -4.14
C SER A 213 17.47 9.67 -3.92
N THR A 214 16.61 10.45 -4.55
CA THR A 214 15.16 10.24 -4.55
C THR A 214 14.74 9.20 -5.59
N LEU A 215 15.49 9.05 -6.68
CA LEU A 215 15.15 8.13 -7.76
C LEU A 215 15.62 6.71 -7.42
N ILE A 216 14.66 5.76 -7.34
CA ILE A 216 14.95 4.33 -7.21
C ILE A 216 15.26 3.76 -8.60
N ASP A 217 14.39 4.05 -9.56
CA ASP A 217 14.50 3.52 -10.92
C ASP A 217 13.89 4.45 -11.98
N ASN A 218 14.50 4.44 -13.17
CA ASN A 218 14.08 5.20 -14.33
C ASN A 218 14.08 4.30 -15.59
N PRO A 219 13.22 3.29 -15.64
CA PRO A 219 13.19 2.33 -16.72
C PRO A 219 12.78 2.98 -18.05
N SER A 220 13.14 2.33 -19.16
CA SER A 220 12.59 2.66 -20.49
C SER A 220 11.12 2.23 -20.66
N ALA A 221 10.59 1.48 -19.69
CA ALA A 221 9.22 0.98 -19.63
C ALA A 221 8.50 1.57 -18.40
N ARG A 222 7.83 0.73 -17.58
CA ARG A 222 7.03 1.19 -16.45
C ARG A 222 7.42 0.47 -15.18
N ASP A 223 7.65 1.21 -14.10
CA ASP A 223 7.69 0.64 -12.77
C ASP A 223 6.36 0.88 -12.02
N TRP A 224 6.05 -0.04 -11.12
CA TRP A 224 4.92 0.05 -10.22
C TRP A 224 5.35 -0.29 -8.79
N VAL A 225 5.01 0.57 -7.84
CA VAL A 225 5.30 0.32 -6.43
C VAL A 225 4.32 -0.71 -5.87
N TRP A 226 4.85 -1.70 -5.14
CA TRP A 226 4.01 -2.69 -4.46
C TRP A 226 3.98 -2.50 -2.95
N GLN A 227 5.15 -2.41 -2.33
CA GLN A 227 5.28 -2.25 -0.88
C GLN A 227 6.57 -1.51 -0.53
N VAL A 228 6.53 -0.81 0.60
CA VAL A 228 7.70 -0.22 1.26
C VAL A 228 7.91 -0.94 2.58
N ALA A 229 9.16 -1.23 2.92
CA ALA A 229 9.61 -1.75 4.20
C ALA A 229 10.93 -1.07 4.61
N SER A 230 11.42 -1.33 5.81
CA SER A 230 12.78 -0.98 6.21
C SER A 230 13.45 -2.14 6.92
N ASP A 231 14.76 -2.27 6.76
CA ASP A 231 15.54 -3.26 7.49
C ASP A 231 15.83 -2.79 8.93
N GLU A 232 16.52 -3.62 9.71
CA GLU A 232 16.88 -3.32 11.11
C GLU A 232 17.80 -2.11 11.29
N ASN A 233 18.47 -1.69 10.22
CA ASN A 233 19.33 -0.51 10.18
C ASN A 233 18.61 0.72 9.61
N ASP A 234 17.27 0.65 9.50
CA ASP A 234 16.43 1.73 9.00
C ASP A 234 16.64 2.04 7.49
N ASN A 235 17.29 1.14 6.74
CA ASN A 235 17.44 1.27 5.30
C ASN A 235 16.15 0.85 4.60
N PRO A 236 15.63 1.65 3.68
CA PRO A 236 14.40 1.30 2.97
C PRO A 236 14.61 0.15 1.98
N VAL A 237 13.55 -0.66 1.91
CA VAL A 237 13.42 -1.79 1.01
C VAL A 237 12.10 -1.68 0.27
N ILE A 238 12.11 -1.89 -1.03
CA ILE A 238 10.96 -1.71 -1.90
C ILE A 238 10.67 -2.98 -2.68
N ALA A 239 9.43 -3.46 -2.59
CA ALA A 239 8.88 -4.40 -3.54
C ALA A 239 8.32 -3.63 -4.73
N MET A 240 8.77 -3.95 -5.94
CA MET A 240 8.38 -3.26 -7.15
C MET A 240 8.15 -4.20 -8.32
N VAL A 241 7.34 -3.77 -9.26
CA VAL A 241 7.04 -4.51 -10.49
C VAL A 241 7.50 -3.67 -11.67
N ARG A 242 8.31 -4.26 -12.53
CA ARG A 242 8.62 -3.68 -13.85
C ARG A 242 7.68 -4.28 -14.87
N ILE A 243 6.98 -3.42 -15.59
CA ILE A 243 5.99 -3.80 -16.59
C ILE A 243 6.51 -3.41 -17.97
N SER A 244 6.48 -4.36 -18.90
CA SER A 244 6.92 -4.13 -20.28
C SER A 244 6.12 -3.03 -20.98
N SER A 245 6.69 -2.45 -22.04
CA SER A 245 6.04 -1.36 -22.78
C SER A 245 4.72 -1.79 -23.42
N ASP A 246 4.55 -3.05 -23.78
CA ASP A 246 3.33 -3.65 -24.31
C ASP A 246 2.36 -4.16 -23.22
N LYS A 247 2.74 -4.07 -21.92
CA LYS A 247 2.01 -4.52 -20.75
C LYS A 247 1.76 -6.03 -20.65
N ASN A 248 2.49 -6.84 -21.42
CA ASN A 248 2.28 -8.29 -21.47
C ASN A 248 3.21 -9.07 -20.54
N SER A 249 4.26 -8.43 -20.01
CA SER A 249 5.22 -9.04 -19.09
C SER A 249 5.41 -8.16 -17.86
N HIS A 250 5.30 -8.79 -16.70
CA HIS A 250 5.52 -8.18 -15.39
C HIS A 250 6.66 -8.91 -14.69
N ASP A 251 7.67 -8.17 -14.24
CA ASP A 251 8.83 -8.69 -13.53
C ASP A 251 8.85 -8.17 -12.11
N TYR A 252 8.93 -9.07 -11.13
CA TYR A 252 9.10 -8.70 -9.73
C TYR A 252 10.55 -8.39 -9.42
N TYR A 253 10.77 -7.27 -8.74
CA TYR A 253 12.05 -6.81 -8.26
C TYR A 253 11.99 -6.48 -6.76
N TYR A 254 13.14 -6.68 -6.13
CA TYR A 254 13.46 -6.22 -4.80
C TYR A 254 14.50 -5.11 -4.91
N ALA A 255 14.23 -3.92 -4.38
CA ALA A 255 15.17 -2.82 -4.36
C ALA A 255 15.53 -2.48 -2.92
N LYS A 256 16.82 -2.48 -2.59
CA LYS A 256 17.35 -2.16 -1.25
C LYS A 256 18.34 -1.02 -1.33
N TRP A 257 18.20 -0.04 -0.45
CA TRP A 257 19.21 0.98 -0.23
C TRP A 257 20.37 0.40 0.58
N ASN A 258 21.59 0.50 0.07
CA ASN A 258 22.80 -0.04 0.72
C ASN A 258 23.65 1.01 1.45
N GLY A 259 23.12 2.23 1.63
CA GLY A 259 23.83 3.39 2.18
C GLY A 259 24.43 4.31 1.12
N HIS A 260 24.57 3.84 -0.12
CA HIS A 260 25.19 4.58 -1.23
C HIS A 260 24.30 4.67 -2.46
N GLU A 261 23.69 3.56 -2.84
CA GLU A 261 22.86 3.42 -4.04
C GLU A 261 21.71 2.40 -3.83
N TRP A 262 20.73 2.43 -4.70
CA TRP A 262 19.69 1.43 -4.78
C TRP A 262 20.17 0.20 -5.54
N LYS A 263 20.31 -0.92 -4.83
CA LYS A 263 20.54 -2.23 -5.46
C LYS A 263 19.20 -2.84 -5.82
N LYS A 264 19.00 -3.13 -7.11
CA LYS A 264 17.78 -3.76 -7.64
C LYS A 264 18.06 -5.20 -8.02
N THR A 265 17.30 -6.15 -7.46
CA THR A 265 17.45 -7.58 -7.71
C THR A 265 16.19 -8.11 -8.37
N PHE A 266 16.33 -8.69 -9.56
CA PHE A 266 15.27 -9.43 -10.22
C PHE A 266 14.93 -10.67 -9.40
N LEU A 267 13.64 -10.89 -9.12
CA LEU A 267 13.16 -12.08 -8.40
C LEU A 267 12.60 -13.11 -9.37
N ALA A 268 11.58 -12.73 -10.14
CA ALA A 268 10.94 -13.63 -11.08
C ALA A 268 10.08 -12.87 -12.08
N ASN A 269 9.78 -13.50 -13.21
CA ASN A 269 8.70 -13.07 -14.09
C ASN A 269 7.36 -13.49 -13.50
N ALA A 270 6.47 -12.52 -13.32
CA ALA A 270 5.14 -12.69 -12.75
C ALA A 270 4.04 -12.95 -13.80
N GLY A 271 4.43 -13.17 -15.04
CA GLY A 271 3.51 -13.28 -16.18
C GLY A 271 3.04 -11.90 -16.66
N GLY A 272 1.78 -11.80 -17.04
CA GLY A 272 1.11 -10.54 -17.38
C GLY A 272 0.09 -10.15 -16.28
N HIS A 273 -0.99 -9.48 -16.68
CA HIS A 273 -2.09 -9.22 -15.76
C HIS A 273 -2.71 -10.53 -15.26
N PHE A 274 -3.15 -10.53 -14.01
CA PHE A 274 -3.57 -11.77 -13.34
C PHE A 274 -5.10 -11.89 -13.16
N HIS A 275 -5.83 -10.79 -13.25
CA HIS A 275 -7.26 -10.73 -12.97
C HIS A 275 -8.10 -11.26 -14.15
N GLN A 276 -9.34 -11.68 -13.86
CA GLN A 276 -10.29 -12.23 -14.80
C GLN A 276 -11.27 -11.21 -15.38
N THR A 277 -11.14 -9.93 -15.00
CA THR A 277 -12.01 -8.86 -15.49
C THR A 277 -11.74 -8.57 -16.95
N PRO A 278 -12.74 -8.68 -17.85
CA PRO A 278 -12.54 -8.40 -19.26
C PRO A 278 -12.31 -6.91 -19.52
N ASN A 279 -11.42 -6.57 -20.43
CA ASN A 279 -11.12 -5.21 -20.87
C ASN A 279 -10.66 -4.23 -19.78
N SER A 280 -10.19 -4.74 -18.65
CA SER A 280 -9.65 -3.94 -17.57
C SER A 280 -8.18 -3.57 -17.80
N GLU A 281 -7.65 -2.75 -16.89
CA GLU A 281 -6.26 -2.30 -16.88
C GLU A 281 -5.29 -3.48 -16.80
N LYS A 282 -4.22 -3.45 -17.59
CA LYS A 282 -3.33 -4.61 -17.76
C LYS A 282 -2.11 -4.58 -16.84
N CYS A 283 -1.91 -3.52 -16.07
CA CYS A 283 -0.70 -3.36 -15.27
C CYS A 283 -0.79 -3.97 -13.86
N TYR A 284 -1.82 -4.77 -13.56
CA TYR A 284 -1.98 -5.41 -12.25
C TYR A 284 -1.41 -6.81 -12.22
N SER A 285 -0.43 -7.03 -11.32
CA SER A 285 0.21 -8.32 -11.08
C SER A 285 -0.46 -9.10 -9.96
N ALA A 286 -0.21 -10.40 -9.87
CA ALA A 286 -0.79 -11.29 -8.86
C ALA A 286 -0.35 -10.97 -7.42
N GLY A 287 0.78 -10.29 -7.24
CA GLY A 287 1.17 -9.71 -5.97
C GLY A 287 2.44 -10.28 -5.36
N MET A 288 3.02 -9.46 -4.48
CA MET A 288 4.17 -9.83 -3.67
C MET A 288 4.10 -9.13 -2.31
N THR A 289 4.84 -9.62 -1.31
CA THR A 289 4.94 -8.99 0.00
C THR A 289 6.31 -9.23 0.62
N ILE A 290 6.88 -8.20 1.25
CA ILE A 290 8.09 -8.26 2.06
C ILE A 290 7.68 -8.63 3.48
N ASP A 291 8.42 -9.51 4.15
CA ASP A 291 8.24 -9.77 5.58
C ASP A 291 8.84 -8.62 6.41
N PRO A 292 8.03 -7.79 7.11
CA PRO A 292 8.56 -6.68 7.90
C PRO A 292 9.43 -7.14 9.09
N ALA A 293 9.33 -8.39 9.51
CA ALA A 293 10.16 -8.96 10.57
C ALA A 293 11.52 -9.48 10.06
N ASN A 294 11.66 -9.67 8.75
CA ASN A 294 12.90 -10.00 8.07
C ASN A 294 12.79 -9.61 6.60
N THR A 295 13.24 -8.40 6.27
CA THR A 295 13.08 -7.84 4.93
C THR A 295 13.83 -8.59 3.83
N ASN A 296 14.69 -9.54 4.17
CA ASN A 296 15.33 -10.45 3.24
C ASN A 296 14.42 -11.62 2.81
N HIS A 297 13.17 -11.68 3.32
CA HIS A 297 12.15 -12.64 2.91
C HIS A 297 11.07 -11.95 2.09
N VAL A 298 10.86 -12.41 0.86
CA VAL A 298 9.84 -11.86 -0.05
C VAL A 298 8.97 -12.99 -0.56
N TYR A 299 7.66 -12.83 -0.48
CA TYR A 299 6.67 -13.79 -0.97
C TYR A 299 6.04 -13.27 -2.25
N CYS A 300 6.11 -14.06 -3.32
CA CYS A 300 5.65 -13.68 -4.64
C CYS A 300 4.60 -14.67 -5.13
N SER A 301 3.51 -14.16 -5.70
CA SER A 301 2.54 -14.97 -6.44
C SER A 301 3.02 -15.08 -7.89
N LEU A 302 3.33 -16.29 -8.34
CA LEU A 302 3.92 -16.58 -9.65
C LEU A 302 3.06 -17.53 -10.47
N PRO A 303 2.95 -17.33 -11.80
CA PRO A 303 2.26 -18.28 -12.67
C PRO A 303 3.08 -19.56 -12.82
N VAL A 304 2.43 -20.69 -12.60
CA VAL A 304 3.02 -22.02 -12.81
C VAL A 304 2.07 -22.89 -13.64
N GLU A 305 2.62 -23.83 -14.40
CA GLU A 305 1.84 -24.86 -15.08
C GLU A 305 1.61 -26.00 -14.09
N GLY A 306 0.38 -26.12 -13.60
CA GLY A 306 -0.04 -27.16 -12.67
C GLY A 306 -0.85 -28.26 -13.36
N LYS A 307 -1.30 -29.24 -12.59
CA LYS A 307 -2.12 -30.37 -13.09
C LYS A 307 -3.47 -29.92 -13.64
N GLN A 308 -3.96 -28.76 -13.23
CA GLN A 308 -5.24 -28.16 -13.62
C GLN A 308 -5.07 -27.06 -14.71
N GLY A 309 -3.89 -26.93 -15.29
CA GLY A 309 -3.50 -25.85 -16.18
C GLY A 309 -2.74 -24.74 -15.43
N LYS A 310 -2.68 -23.55 -16.01
CA LYS A 310 -1.95 -22.41 -15.44
C LYS A 310 -2.66 -21.89 -14.20
N VAL A 311 -1.97 -21.90 -13.07
CA VAL A 311 -2.41 -21.31 -11.78
C VAL A 311 -1.32 -20.44 -11.20
N TYR A 312 -1.69 -19.57 -10.24
CA TYR A 312 -0.73 -18.81 -9.47
C TYR A 312 -0.42 -19.52 -8.16
N GLU A 313 0.87 -19.67 -7.85
CA GLU A 313 1.37 -20.25 -6.60
C GLU A 313 2.25 -19.25 -5.85
N ILE A 314 2.30 -19.34 -4.53
CA ILE A 314 3.13 -18.47 -3.71
C ILE A 314 4.49 -19.12 -3.49
N VAL A 315 5.54 -18.38 -3.84
CA VAL A 315 6.94 -18.76 -3.65
C VAL A 315 7.59 -17.72 -2.74
N LYS A 316 8.29 -18.19 -1.71
CA LYS A 316 9.13 -17.37 -0.85
C LYS A 316 10.54 -17.31 -1.42
N PHE A 317 11.03 -16.09 -1.60
CA PHE A 317 12.42 -15.79 -1.93
C PHE A 317 13.17 -15.42 -0.66
N ILE A 318 14.34 -16.02 -0.47
CA ILE A 318 15.27 -15.74 0.63
C ILE A 318 16.47 -15.03 0.02
N LEU A 319 16.75 -13.83 0.49
CA LEU A 319 17.85 -13.01 0.03
C LEU A 319 18.95 -12.94 1.13
N ASN A 320 20.19 -12.66 0.71
CA ASN A 320 21.26 -12.32 1.64
C ASN A 320 21.24 -10.82 2.00
N GLU A 321 22.14 -10.40 2.90
CA GLU A 321 22.20 -9.01 3.38
C GLU A 321 22.51 -7.99 2.28
N VAL A 322 23.15 -8.41 1.19
CA VAL A 322 23.40 -7.55 0.03
C VAL A 322 22.26 -7.60 -1.00
N GLY A 323 21.15 -8.27 -0.67
CA GLY A 323 19.95 -8.32 -1.49
C GLY A 323 20.01 -9.28 -2.69
N GLU A 324 20.84 -10.33 -2.66
CA GLU A 324 20.88 -11.36 -3.70
C GLU A 324 20.07 -12.58 -3.28
N VAL A 325 19.35 -13.18 -4.22
CA VAL A 325 18.56 -14.40 -3.96
C VAL A 325 19.50 -15.56 -3.69
N VAL A 326 19.37 -16.20 -2.53
CA VAL A 326 20.15 -17.37 -2.13
C VAL A 326 19.36 -18.68 -2.21
N SER A 327 18.04 -18.62 -2.01
CA SER A 327 17.16 -19.77 -2.18
C SER A 327 15.72 -19.37 -2.37
N THR A 328 14.89 -20.32 -2.78
CA THR A 328 13.44 -20.19 -2.87
C THR A 328 12.75 -21.37 -2.20
N GLU A 329 11.57 -21.13 -1.64
CA GLU A 329 10.73 -22.14 -0.98
C GLU A 329 9.31 -22.04 -1.55
N ALA A 330 8.71 -23.16 -1.95
CA ALA A 330 7.30 -23.18 -2.32
C ALA A 330 6.44 -23.06 -1.04
N VAL A 331 5.55 -22.08 -1.01
CA VAL A 331 4.57 -21.91 0.07
C VAL A 331 3.27 -22.63 -0.28
N THR A 332 2.85 -22.57 -1.54
CA THR A 332 1.73 -23.32 -2.09
C THR A 332 2.19 -24.16 -3.26
N GLN A 333 1.54 -25.30 -3.48
CA GLN A 333 1.87 -26.23 -4.56
C GLN A 333 0.61 -27.00 -5.00
N ASP A 334 0.56 -27.39 -6.27
CA ASP A 334 -0.50 -28.21 -6.86
C ASP A 334 -1.91 -27.66 -6.59
N SER A 335 -2.06 -26.34 -6.48
CA SER A 335 -3.32 -25.68 -6.15
C SER A 335 -4.33 -25.84 -7.27
N GLN A 336 -5.61 -25.98 -6.92
CA GLN A 336 -6.70 -26.06 -7.87
C GLN A 336 -7.15 -24.70 -8.40
N GLN A 337 -6.82 -23.63 -7.69
CA GLN A 337 -7.16 -22.24 -8.02
C GLN A 337 -5.98 -21.33 -7.72
N ASN A 338 -6.07 -20.08 -8.18
CA ASN A 338 -5.03 -19.08 -8.01
C ASN A 338 -4.80 -18.72 -6.53
N ASN A 339 -3.54 -18.60 -6.14
CA ASN A 339 -3.12 -18.01 -4.88
C ASN A 339 -2.52 -16.63 -5.18
N VAL A 340 -3.25 -15.56 -4.89
CA VAL A 340 -2.89 -14.21 -5.29
C VAL A 340 -2.95 -13.24 -4.12
N ARG A 341 -2.31 -12.08 -4.29
CA ARG A 341 -2.27 -11.02 -3.27
C ARG A 341 -1.74 -11.49 -1.91
N PRO A 342 -0.55 -12.16 -1.85
CA PRO A 342 0.05 -12.50 -0.57
C PRO A 342 0.27 -11.23 0.27
N TYR A 343 0.03 -11.36 1.57
CA TYR A 343 0.21 -10.26 2.53
C TYR A 343 0.70 -10.78 3.86
N ILE A 344 1.83 -10.27 4.34
CA ILE A 344 2.32 -10.54 5.70
C ILE A 344 1.59 -9.61 6.66
N VAL A 345 0.95 -10.21 7.66
CA VAL A 345 0.23 -9.48 8.70
C VAL A 345 1.25 -8.73 9.58
N PRO A 346 1.17 -7.41 9.71
CA PRO A 346 2.07 -6.66 10.59
C PRO A 346 2.03 -7.17 12.03
N ASN A 347 3.17 -7.13 12.73
CA ASN A 347 3.33 -7.58 14.12
C ASN A 347 2.99 -9.06 14.38
N SER A 348 2.94 -9.90 13.34
CA SER A 348 2.55 -11.32 13.43
C SER A 348 3.71 -12.28 13.69
N LYS A 349 4.93 -11.78 14.00
CA LYS A 349 6.14 -12.61 14.15
C LYS A 349 5.96 -13.83 15.04
N ASN A 350 5.17 -13.72 16.10
CA ASN A 350 4.92 -14.75 17.10
C ASN A 350 3.49 -15.32 17.06
N THR A 351 2.76 -15.11 15.96
CA THR A 351 1.40 -15.60 15.80
C THR A 351 1.32 -16.76 14.81
N PRO A 352 0.36 -17.66 14.92
CA PRO A 352 0.18 -18.76 13.96
C PRO A 352 -0.16 -18.28 12.54
N LEU A 353 -0.82 -17.12 12.40
CA LEU A 353 -1.20 -16.55 11.12
C LEU A 353 -0.25 -15.39 10.78
N ARG A 354 0.69 -15.65 9.90
CA ARG A 354 1.64 -14.63 9.44
C ARG A 354 1.39 -14.17 8.01
N LEU A 355 1.07 -15.12 7.13
CA LEU A 355 0.86 -14.88 5.71
C LEU A 355 -0.59 -15.19 5.36
N THR A 356 -1.24 -14.25 4.69
CA THR A 356 -2.58 -14.39 4.13
C THR A 356 -2.53 -14.17 2.63
N TRP A 357 -3.49 -14.73 1.90
CA TRP A 357 -3.65 -14.50 0.46
C TRP A 357 -5.09 -14.75 0.03
N MET A 358 -5.43 -14.30 -1.16
CA MET A 358 -6.71 -14.63 -1.81
C MET A 358 -6.57 -15.93 -2.58
N TYR A 359 -7.55 -16.83 -2.43
CA TYR A 359 -7.61 -18.09 -3.13
C TYR A 359 -8.80 -18.11 -4.08
N GLY A 360 -8.55 -18.25 -5.39
CA GLY A 360 -9.57 -18.23 -6.42
C GLY A 360 -9.34 -17.19 -7.52
N ASN A 361 -10.44 -16.77 -8.16
CA ASN A 361 -10.41 -15.75 -9.18
C ASN A 361 -10.46 -14.35 -8.57
N TYR A 362 -9.83 -13.40 -9.23
CA TYR A 362 -9.83 -11.99 -8.85
C TYR A 362 -10.52 -11.17 -9.95
N TYR A 363 -11.44 -10.31 -9.54
CA TYR A 363 -12.12 -9.38 -10.41
C TYR A 363 -11.96 -7.97 -9.89
N ASP A 364 -11.61 -7.03 -10.78
CA ASP A 364 -11.57 -5.62 -10.42
C ASP A 364 -12.99 -5.07 -10.37
N TRP A 365 -13.30 -4.35 -9.32
CA TRP A 365 -14.58 -3.69 -9.14
C TRP A 365 -14.40 -2.19 -9.21
N ILE A 366 -14.87 -1.60 -10.28
CA ILE A 366 -14.97 -0.16 -10.42
C ILE A 366 -16.41 0.16 -10.77
N VAL A 367 -17.06 1.01 -9.99
CA VAL A 367 -18.35 1.58 -10.37
C VAL A 367 -18.15 2.46 -11.58
N SER A 368 -18.23 1.90 -12.71
CA SER A 368 -18.24 2.66 -13.92
C SER A 368 -19.15 1.99 -14.92
N SER A 369 -19.58 2.77 -15.90
CA SER A 369 -20.18 2.30 -17.15
C SER A 369 -19.31 1.30 -17.93
N ARG A 370 -18.13 0.92 -17.40
CA ARG A 370 -17.21 -0.06 -18.01
C ARG A 370 -17.73 -1.49 -17.94
N TYR A 371 -18.57 -1.80 -16.93
CA TYR A 371 -19.13 -3.14 -16.79
C TYR A 371 -20.62 -3.12 -17.09
N PRO A 372 -21.11 -3.98 -17.99
CA PRO A 372 -22.54 -4.12 -18.22
C PRO A 372 -23.27 -4.40 -16.90
N GLN A 373 -24.39 -3.75 -16.67
CA GLN A 373 -25.25 -4.05 -15.54
C GLN A 373 -25.59 -5.55 -15.54
N GLY A 374 -25.32 -6.21 -14.42
CA GLY A 374 -25.55 -7.66 -14.28
C GLY A 374 -24.31 -8.53 -14.45
N TYR A 375 -23.13 -7.96 -14.70
CA TYR A 375 -21.87 -8.71 -14.61
C TYR A 375 -21.55 -8.98 -13.14
N CYS A 376 -21.98 -10.14 -12.69
CA CYS A 376 -21.57 -10.74 -11.42
C CYS A 376 -20.79 -12.00 -11.76
N PRO A 377 -19.50 -12.11 -11.35
CA PRO A 377 -18.73 -13.33 -11.58
C PRO A 377 -19.31 -14.53 -10.82
#